data_9221216322cd4dcb5cef4fe066cd0986
#
_entry.id   9221216322cd4dcb5cef4fe066cd0986
#
_cell.length_a   1.000
_cell.length_b   1.000
_cell.length_c   1.000
_cell.angle_alpha   90.00
_cell.angle_beta   90.00
_cell.angle_gamma   90.00
#
_symmetry.space_group_name_H-M   'P 1'
#
loop_
_entity.id
_entity.type
_entity.pdbx_description
1 polymer ?
#
loop_
_entity_poly.entity_id
_entity_poly.type
_entity_poly.pdbx_seq_one_letter_code
_entity_poly.pdbx_strand_id
1 'polypeptide(L)'
;GTGINKVTVRGLSGTRLVTYLNGSRIENQQWGTDHGIGFTELGIGKAELIKGPASLMFGADALAGVLYFVDDSYVNAGTSKLQFVSSLQTALMRFNNQIISKWAKNNFRMNTYAEYGSAADYRMPNGDFLFNSRFNNLALKTAMGYSTKNLIMNLRYQFNNNISGIPAHSHDAEPTIEQLTSSSQDRYVTRPTQFVNNHLLSLQNTFFINENTLKVDLAHSNNKLQEFDKWTRPEYDIELSSSQLNISLVKPFNESFKWTTGSQSAVQRNTNNPTTSQIIPDAKIIDFGLYSNIDYDVNDWSFLFGARYDYRGINTISLSYENEFNALSGALGFSKRLRDHNIKLSYSSAFRTPHFSELLSDGGHLATIRYELGDTTLKIEKGTQ
;
A
#
# COMPACT_ATOMS: atom_id res chain seq x y z
N GLY A 1 16.61 -0.24 4.49
CA GLY A 1 16.14 0.88 5.27
C GLY A 1 15.84 0.53 6.71
N THR A 2 15.70 1.54 7.48
CA THR A 2 15.52 1.51 8.93
C THR A 2 14.04 1.35 9.32
N GLY A 3 13.33 0.34 8.80
CA GLY A 3 11.92 0.11 9.12
C GLY A 3 10.91 1.02 8.39
N ILE A 4 11.32 2.18 7.90
CA ILE A 4 10.48 3.10 7.12
C ILE A 4 10.80 2.90 5.64
N ASN A 5 9.87 2.29 4.91
CA ASN A 5 10.04 1.99 3.49
C ASN A 5 9.12 2.89 2.65
N LYS A 6 9.72 3.67 1.74
CA LYS A 6 8.99 4.47 0.76
C LYS A 6 9.32 4.02 -0.65
N VAL A 7 8.28 3.80 -1.43
CA VAL A 7 8.42 3.53 -2.86
C VAL A 7 8.38 4.87 -3.60
N THR A 8 9.34 5.06 -4.49
CA THR A 8 9.41 6.24 -5.37
C THR A 8 9.43 5.79 -6.82
N VAL A 9 8.56 6.35 -7.64
CA VAL A 9 8.48 6.10 -9.07
C VAL A 9 8.54 7.43 -9.81
N ARG A 10 9.55 7.62 -10.65
CA ARG A 10 9.77 8.87 -11.42
C ARG A 10 9.79 10.12 -10.52
N GLY A 11 10.36 10.03 -9.33
CA GLY A 11 10.40 11.14 -8.36
C GLY A 11 9.11 11.34 -7.54
N LEU A 12 8.05 10.60 -7.83
CA LEU A 12 6.78 10.67 -7.11
C LEU A 12 6.68 9.55 -6.07
N SER A 13 6.19 9.87 -4.88
CA SER A 13 6.03 8.94 -3.74
C SER A 13 4.81 9.30 -2.88
N GLY A 14 4.55 8.50 -1.85
CA GLY A 14 3.45 8.71 -0.90
C GLY A 14 2.10 8.64 -1.60
N THR A 15 1.24 9.62 -1.38
CA THR A 15 -0.14 9.68 -1.90
C THR A 15 -0.26 9.84 -3.42
N ARG A 16 0.87 9.95 -4.17
CA ARG A 16 0.91 10.00 -5.65
C ARG A 16 1.17 8.65 -6.31
N LEU A 17 1.43 7.61 -5.52
CA LEU A 17 1.64 6.25 -5.96
C LEU A 17 0.67 5.33 -5.21
N VAL A 18 -0.16 4.63 -5.95
CA VAL A 18 -1.13 3.70 -5.34
C VAL A 18 -0.51 2.31 -5.22
N THR A 19 -0.67 1.69 -4.08
CA THR A 19 -0.22 0.33 -3.84
C THR A 19 -1.40 -0.62 -3.68
N TYR A 20 -1.33 -1.75 -4.37
CA TYR A 20 -2.31 -2.83 -4.28
C TYR A 20 -1.66 -4.13 -3.84
N LEU A 21 -2.36 -4.90 -3.03
CA LEU A 21 -2.04 -6.29 -2.73
C LEU A 21 -3.23 -7.17 -3.11
N ASN A 22 -3.04 -8.03 -4.12
CA ASN A 22 -4.09 -8.95 -4.60
C ASN A 22 -5.45 -8.26 -4.84
N GLY A 23 -5.49 -7.07 -5.44
CA GLY A 23 -6.73 -6.34 -5.72
C GLY A 23 -7.25 -5.45 -4.60
N SER A 24 -6.67 -5.52 -3.40
CA SER A 24 -6.98 -4.62 -2.29
C SER A 24 -6.01 -3.43 -2.27
N ARG A 25 -6.51 -2.22 -2.25
CA ARG A 25 -5.69 -1.02 -2.11
C ARG A 25 -5.17 -0.93 -0.67
N ILE A 26 -3.87 -0.70 -0.52
CA ILE A 26 -3.21 -0.52 0.77
C ILE A 26 -3.28 0.96 1.14
N GLU A 27 -4.09 1.24 2.15
CA GLU A 27 -4.23 2.56 2.75
C GLU A 27 -3.58 2.53 4.13
N ASN A 28 -2.47 3.23 4.26
CA ASN A 28 -1.71 3.36 5.50
C ASN A 28 -1.38 4.82 5.75
N GLN A 29 -0.84 5.13 6.92
CA GLN A 29 -0.41 6.49 7.29
C GLN A 29 0.83 6.92 6.48
N GLN A 30 0.64 7.22 5.19
CA GLN A 30 1.72 7.58 4.25
C GLN A 30 1.86 9.09 4.02
N TRP A 31 1.29 9.89 4.88
CA TRP A 31 1.18 11.33 4.69
C TRP A 31 2.49 12.09 4.93
N GLY A 32 3.33 11.64 5.82
CA GLY A 32 4.60 12.30 6.12
C GLY A 32 5.81 11.75 5.34
N THR A 33 6.94 12.42 5.44
CA THR A 33 8.22 11.90 4.92
C THR A 33 8.73 10.72 5.73
N ASP A 34 8.27 10.60 6.94
CA ASP A 34 8.77 9.71 7.98
C ASP A 34 7.89 8.49 8.21
N HIS A 35 6.77 8.41 7.48
CA HIS A 35 5.84 7.29 7.55
C HIS A 35 5.93 6.43 6.28
N GLY A 36 6.29 5.18 6.44
CA GLY A 36 6.40 4.22 5.36
C GLY A 36 5.05 3.58 5.01
N ILE A 37 5.06 2.75 3.97
CA ILE A 37 3.88 2.01 3.51
C ILE A 37 3.37 0.99 4.55
N GLY A 38 4.18 0.65 5.57
CA GLY A 38 3.82 -0.31 6.62
C GLY A 38 3.51 -1.72 6.10
N PHE A 39 4.09 -2.08 4.97
CA PHE A 39 3.80 -3.30 4.25
C PHE A 39 4.96 -4.30 4.41
N THR A 40 4.65 -5.59 4.48
CA THR A 40 5.65 -6.65 4.51
C THR A 40 5.71 -7.39 3.17
N GLU A 41 6.93 -7.72 2.72
CA GLU A 41 7.20 -8.55 1.55
C GLU A 41 6.90 -10.04 1.77
N LEU A 42 6.51 -10.44 2.97
CA LEU A 42 6.28 -11.82 3.35
C LEU A 42 5.23 -12.48 2.44
N GLY A 43 5.63 -13.58 1.79
CA GLY A 43 4.77 -14.34 0.89
C GLY A 43 4.34 -13.59 -0.38
N ILE A 44 5.10 -12.59 -0.82
CA ILE A 44 4.92 -11.92 -2.12
C ILE A 44 5.68 -12.71 -3.18
N GLY A 45 4.99 -13.14 -4.22
CA GLY A 45 5.57 -13.86 -5.36
C GLY A 45 5.91 -12.95 -6.54
N LYS A 46 5.20 -11.81 -6.69
CA LYS A 46 5.38 -10.92 -7.84
C LYS A 46 5.06 -9.47 -7.46
N ALA A 47 5.82 -8.55 -8.04
CA ALA A 47 5.52 -7.11 -8.01
C ALA A 47 5.45 -6.58 -9.46
N GLU A 48 4.44 -5.80 -9.77
CA GLU A 48 4.20 -5.19 -11.07
C GLU A 48 4.05 -3.67 -10.91
N LEU A 49 4.65 -2.93 -11.84
CA LEU A 49 4.43 -1.50 -11.96
C LEU A 49 3.53 -1.23 -13.16
N ILE A 50 2.27 -0.88 -12.91
CA ILE A 50 1.24 -0.62 -13.92
C ILE A 50 1.21 0.87 -14.21
N LYS A 51 1.35 1.23 -15.49
CA LYS A 51 1.42 2.62 -15.97
C LYS A 51 0.52 2.82 -17.18
N GLY A 52 0.22 4.09 -17.49
CA GLY A 52 -0.54 4.49 -18.67
C GLY A 52 -1.98 4.00 -18.63
N PRO A 53 -2.59 3.66 -19.78
CA PRO A 53 -4.02 3.34 -19.87
C PRO A 53 -4.51 2.28 -18.90
N ALA A 54 -3.69 1.26 -18.61
CA ALA A 54 -4.06 0.18 -17.70
C ALA A 54 -4.22 0.65 -16.24
N SER A 55 -3.62 1.78 -15.84
CA SER A 55 -3.76 2.31 -14.48
C SER A 55 -5.15 2.91 -14.20
N LEU A 56 -5.93 3.20 -15.24
CA LEU A 56 -7.27 3.77 -15.12
C LEU A 56 -8.21 2.93 -14.23
N MET A 57 -8.09 1.60 -14.30
CA MET A 57 -8.94 0.69 -13.51
C MET A 57 -8.67 0.74 -12.01
N PHE A 58 -7.55 1.33 -11.58
CA PHE A 58 -7.13 1.33 -10.18
C PHE A 58 -7.51 2.61 -9.41
N GLY A 59 -8.15 3.56 -10.08
CA GLY A 59 -8.77 4.71 -9.44
C GLY A 59 -7.93 5.95 -9.33
N ALA A 60 -8.41 6.84 -8.47
CA ALA A 60 -7.75 8.08 -8.11
C ALA A 60 -6.34 7.84 -7.53
N ASP A 61 -5.53 8.90 -7.56
CA ASP A 61 -4.21 8.97 -6.93
C ASP A 61 -3.08 8.20 -7.66
N ALA A 62 -3.37 7.53 -8.80
CA ALA A 62 -2.40 6.77 -9.59
C ALA A 62 -1.57 7.64 -10.57
N LEU A 63 -1.18 8.87 -10.18
CA LEU A 63 -0.38 9.77 -11.02
C LEU A 63 0.99 9.20 -11.41
N ALA A 64 1.66 8.55 -10.46
CA ALA A 64 2.94 7.86 -10.71
C ALA A 64 2.75 6.45 -11.31
N GLY A 65 1.53 5.95 -11.31
CA GLY A 65 1.15 4.59 -11.63
C GLY A 65 0.72 3.78 -10.41
N VAL A 66 0.62 2.48 -10.59
CA VAL A 66 0.17 1.53 -9.55
C VAL A 66 1.25 0.48 -9.30
N LEU A 67 1.65 0.32 -8.05
CA LEU A 67 2.49 -0.78 -7.60
C LEU A 67 1.59 -1.93 -7.14
N TYR A 68 1.58 -3.01 -7.91
CA TYR A 68 0.68 -4.13 -7.69
C TYR A 68 1.46 -5.36 -7.23
N PHE A 69 1.18 -5.82 -6.01
CA PHE A 69 1.76 -7.02 -5.43
C PHE A 69 0.79 -8.20 -5.55
N VAL A 70 1.37 -9.34 -5.90
CA VAL A 70 0.65 -10.62 -5.97
C VAL A 70 1.32 -11.61 -5.04
N ASP A 71 0.53 -12.33 -4.29
CA ASP A 71 1.01 -13.38 -3.41
C ASP A 71 1.70 -14.51 -4.19
N ASP A 72 2.59 -15.19 -3.49
CA ASP A 72 3.19 -16.43 -3.93
C ASP A 72 2.13 -17.51 -4.17
N SER A 73 2.33 -18.29 -5.21
CA SER A 73 1.38 -19.29 -5.67
C SER A 73 1.13 -20.39 -4.62
N TYR A 74 -0.06 -20.93 -4.63
CA TYR A 74 -0.35 -22.17 -3.92
C TYR A 74 0.41 -23.36 -4.53
N VAL A 75 0.66 -24.37 -3.74
CA VAL A 75 1.20 -25.65 -4.24
C VAL A 75 0.11 -26.46 -4.97
N ASN A 76 0.53 -27.44 -5.76
CA ASN A 76 -0.39 -28.33 -6.47
C ASN A 76 -1.20 -29.20 -5.50
N ALA A 77 -2.41 -29.58 -5.90
CA ALA A 77 -3.26 -30.46 -5.11
C ALA A 77 -2.53 -31.79 -4.78
N GLY A 78 -2.68 -32.25 -3.54
CA GLY A 78 -1.97 -33.41 -3.02
C GLY A 78 -0.55 -33.14 -2.51
N THR A 79 -0.11 -31.87 -2.52
CA THR A 79 1.24 -31.48 -2.09
C THR A 79 1.21 -30.69 -0.77
N SER A 80 2.23 -30.93 0.07
CA SER A 80 2.54 -30.10 1.23
C SER A 80 4.00 -29.68 1.19
N LYS A 81 4.31 -28.46 1.66
CA LYS A 81 5.66 -27.93 1.73
C LYS A 81 5.85 -27.16 3.04
N LEU A 82 6.95 -27.45 3.74
CA LEU A 82 7.40 -26.68 4.89
C LEU A 82 8.81 -26.17 4.58
N GLN A 83 9.04 -24.88 4.79
CA GLN A 83 10.33 -24.25 4.64
C GLN A 83 10.67 -23.40 5.86
N PHE A 84 11.94 -23.41 6.22
CA PHE A 84 12.56 -22.46 7.11
C PHE A 84 13.60 -21.65 6.33
N VAL A 85 13.52 -20.32 6.42
CA VAL A 85 14.48 -19.42 5.77
C VAL A 85 15.09 -18.53 6.83
N SER A 86 16.40 -18.49 6.90
CA SER A 86 17.15 -17.60 7.79
C SER A 86 18.13 -16.77 6.97
N SER A 87 18.18 -15.48 7.24
CA SER A 87 19.11 -14.56 6.59
C SER A 87 19.79 -13.63 7.59
N LEU A 88 21.05 -13.29 7.31
CA LEU A 88 21.85 -12.34 8.07
C LEU A 88 22.34 -11.23 7.14
N GLN A 89 22.09 -9.98 7.52
CA GLN A 89 22.61 -8.77 6.87
C GLN A 89 23.64 -8.12 7.77
N THR A 90 24.91 -8.16 7.38
CA THR A 90 26.03 -7.76 8.25
C THR A 90 26.09 -6.26 8.56
N ALA A 91 25.67 -5.40 7.63
CA ALA A 91 25.68 -3.93 7.84
C ALA A 91 24.78 -3.46 9.01
N LEU A 92 23.68 -4.16 9.25
CA LEU A 92 22.72 -3.92 10.32
C LEU A 92 22.76 -5.02 11.39
N MET A 93 23.63 -6.01 11.23
CA MET A 93 23.55 -7.26 11.99
C MET A 93 22.11 -7.77 12.11
N ARG A 94 21.32 -7.58 11.03
CA ARG A 94 19.92 -7.99 10.97
C ARG A 94 19.87 -9.49 10.73
N PHE A 95 19.20 -10.19 11.61
CA PHE A 95 18.74 -11.54 11.32
C PHE A 95 17.24 -11.51 11.02
N ASN A 96 16.83 -12.31 10.07
CA ASN A 96 15.45 -12.48 9.67
C ASN A 96 15.16 -13.97 9.47
N ASN A 97 14.16 -14.48 10.20
CA ASN A 97 13.77 -15.89 10.17
C ASN A 97 12.32 -16.00 9.70
N GLN A 98 12.08 -16.90 8.77
CA GLN A 98 10.76 -17.15 8.21
C GLN A 98 10.41 -18.63 8.29
N ILE A 99 9.16 -18.92 8.62
CA ILE A 99 8.54 -20.24 8.50
C ILE A 99 7.45 -20.13 7.45
N ILE A 100 7.50 -21.02 6.45
CA ILE A 100 6.58 -21.05 5.32
C ILE A 100 5.96 -22.42 5.27
N SER A 101 4.63 -22.51 5.41
CA SER A 101 3.86 -23.73 5.25
C SER A 101 2.87 -23.58 4.09
N LYS A 102 2.90 -24.51 3.16
CA LYS A 102 1.97 -24.56 2.03
C LYS A 102 1.35 -25.95 1.95
N TRP A 103 0.06 -25.97 1.70
CA TRP A 103 -0.69 -27.22 1.63
C TRP A 103 -1.85 -27.08 0.64
N ALA A 104 -2.10 -28.14 -0.11
CA ALA A 104 -3.24 -28.23 -1.01
C ALA A 104 -3.79 -29.65 -1.08
N LYS A 105 -5.13 -29.79 -0.95
CA LYS A 105 -5.85 -31.04 -1.08
C LYS A 105 -7.22 -30.81 -1.71
N ASN A 106 -7.52 -31.57 -2.76
CA ASN A 106 -8.74 -31.41 -3.53
C ASN A 106 -8.89 -29.95 -4.02
N ASN A 107 -9.97 -29.29 -3.63
CA ASN A 107 -10.30 -27.93 -4.01
C ASN A 107 -9.76 -26.87 -3.03
N PHE A 108 -9.19 -27.26 -1.90
CA PHE A 108 -8.68 -26.37 -0.87
C PHE A 108 -7.17 -26.21 -0.94
N ARG A 109 -6.71 -24.99 -0.69
CA ARG A 109 -5.30 -24.60 -0.65
C ARG A 109 -5.07 -23.67 0.51
N MET A 110 -3.89 -23.75 1.11
CA MET A 110 -3.50 -22.87 2.20
C MET A 110 -2.01 -22.58 2.15
N ASN A 111 -1.67 -21.30 2.25
CA ASN A 111 -0.31 -20.83 2.50
C ASN A 111 -0.30 -20.08 3.82
N THR A 112 0.67 -20.38 4.67
CA THR A 112 0.88 -19.67 5.95
C THR A 112 2.33 -19.30 6.05
N TYR A 113 2.57 -18.08 6.49
CA TYR A 113 3.90 -17.49 6.63
C TYR A 113 3.99 -16.83 8.00
N ALA A 114 5.12 -17.02 8.67
CA ALA A 114 5.49 -16.28 9.87
C ALA A 114 6.91 -15.75 9.71
N GLU A 115 7.15 -14.52 10.11
CA GLU A 115 8.46 -13.87 10.05
C GLU A 115 8.73 -13.14 11.35
N TYR A 116 9.97 -13.28 11.82
CA TYR A 116 10.52 -12.42 12.85
C TYR A 116 11.90 -11.94 12.42
N GLY A 117 12.10 -10.63 12.45
CA GLY A 117 13.36 -9.98 12.16
C GLY A 117 13.77 -9.00 13.26
N SER A 118 15.07 -8.87 13.47
CA SER A 118 15.63 -7.88 14.39
C SER A 118 16.92 -7.34 13.81
N ALA A 119 17.08 -6.03 13.80
CA ALA A 119 18.24 -5.31 13.32
C ALA A 119 18.88 -4.50 14.44
N ALA A 120 20.19 -4.46 14.45
CA ALA A 120 20.97 -3.56 15.30
C ALA A 120 21.19 -2.22 14.58
N ASP A 121 21.87 -1.29 15.25
CA ASP A 121 22.22 0.00 14.67
C ASP A 121 23.04 -0.15 13.39
N TYR A 122 22.75 0.72 12.42
CA TYR A 122 23.44 0.77 11.13
C TYR A 122 24.88 1.22 11.30
N ARG A 123 25.83 0.42 10.78
CA ARG A 123 27.25 0.78 10.79
C ARG A 123 27.57 1.77 9.69
N MET A 124 28.15 2.89 10.07
CA MET A 124 28.56 3.96 9.17
C MET A 124 29.95 3.69 8.57
N PRO A 125 30.32 4.35 7.46
CA PRO A 125 31.64 4.15 6.83
C PRO A 125 32.83 4.50 7.72
N ASN A 126 32.68 5.42 8.66
CA ASN A 126 33.73 5.82 9.62
C ASN A 126 33.92 4.79 10.76
N GLY A 127 33.06 3.76 10.83
CA GLY A 127 33.13 2.70 11.84
C GLY A 127 32.14 2.88 12.98
N ASP A 128 31.62 4.07 13.20
CA ASP A 128 30.57 4.36 14.19
C ASP A 128 29.21 3.80 13.76
N PHE A 129 28.23 3.93 14.64
CA PHE A 129 26.88 3.46 14.40
C PHE A 129 25.88 4.61 14.45
N LEU A 130 24.94 4.64 13.52
CA LEU A 130 23.84 5.60 13.54
C LEU A 130 22.92 5.26 14.70
N PHE A 131 22.92 6.14 15.73
CA PHE A 131 22.20 5.90 16.98
C PHE A 131 20.71 5.67 16.74
N ASN A 132 20.17 4.64 17.40
CA ASN A 132 18.76 4.25 17.38
C ASN A 132 18.17 3.96 15.98
N SER A 133 19.02 3.51 15.06
CA SER A 133 18.58 3.05 13.72
C SER A 133 18.10 1.59 13.69
N ARG A 134 18.04 0.96 14.84
CA ARG A 134 17.64 -0.43 15.09
C ARG A 134 16.13 -0.61 15.03
N PHE A 135 15.67 -1.82 14.68
CA PHE A 135 14.25 -2.13 14.59
C PHE A 135 13.95 -3.61 14.74
N ASN A 136 12.71 -3.94 15.07
CA ASN A 136 12.17 -5.29 15.10
C ASN A 136 10.91 -5.37 14.24
N ASN A 137 10.72 -6.49 13.55
CA ASN A 137 9.50 -6.76 12.82
C ASN A 137 8.97 -8.16 13.12
N LEU A 138 7.65 -8.26 13.24
CA LEU A 138 6.91 -9.52 13.32
C LEU A 138 5.82 -9.48 12.24
N ALA A 139 5.78 -10.48 11.38
CA ALA A 139 4.74 -10.58 10.37
C ALA A 139 4.13 -11.98 10.34
N LEU A 140 2.83 -12.03 10.16
CA LEU A 140 2.05 -13.24 9.98
C LEU A 140 1.17 -13.07 8.76
N LYS A 141 1.06 -14.10 7.92
CA LYS A 141 0.17 -14.09 6.76
C LYS A 141 -0.41 -15.47 6.53
N THR A 142 -1.70 -15.50 6.25
CA THR A 142 -2.41 -16.73 5.85
C THR A 142 -3.27 -16.43 4.63
N ALA A 143 -3.20 -17.30 3.64
CA ALA A 143 -4.04 -17.28 2.46
C ALA A 143 -4.71 -18.65 2.32
N MET A 144 -6.05 -18.65 2.25
CA MET A 144 -6.88 -19.84 2.06
C MET A 144 -7.59 -19.74 0.72
N GLY A 145 -7.41 -20.71 -0.15
CA GLY A 145 -8.02 -20.77 -1.47
C GLY A 145 -9.00 -21.94 -1.58
N TYR A 146 -10.13 -21.69 -2.22
CA TYR A 146 -11.07 -22.71 -2.65
C TYR A 146 -11.40 -22.50 -4.12
N SER A 147 -11.37 -23.56 -4.93
CA SER A 147 -11.70 -23.45 -6.35
C SER A 147 -12.51 -24.62 -6.85
N THR A 148 -13.53 -24.27 -7.65
CA THR A 148 -14.34 -25.21 -8.43
C THR A 148 -14.28 -24.80 -9.91
N LYS A 149 -15.04 -25.48 -10.76
CA LYS A 149 -15.18 -25.10 -12.18
C LYS A 149 -15.71 -23.66 -12.35
N ASN A 150 -16.61 -23.21 -11.48
CA ASN A 150 -17.33 -21.95 -11.64
C ASN A 150 -16.96 -20.89 -10.60
N LEU A 151 -16.08 -21.21 -9.63
CA LEU A 151 -15.73 -20.30 -8.53
C LEU A 151 -14.25 -20.44 -8.14
N ILE A 152 -13.58 -19.31 -8.00
CA ILE A 152 -12.31 -19.21 -7.26
C ILE A 152 -12.54 -18.21 -6.12
N MET A 153 -12.27 -18.67 -4.89
CA MET A 153 -12.38 -17.85 -3.68
C MET A 153 -11.03 -17.84 -2.96
N ASN A 154 -10.60 -16.68 -2.50
CA ASN A 154 -9.41 -16.52 -1.69
C ASN A 154 -9.71 -15.64 -0.49
N LEU A 155 -9.57 -16.18 0.70
CA LEU A 155 -9.59 -15.45 1.96
C LEU A 155 -8.14 -15.26 2.43
N ARG A 156 -7.76 -14.03 2.74
CA ARG A 156 -6.41 -13.69 3.19
C ARG A 156 -6.45 -12.84 4.44
N TYR A 157 -5.55 -13.12 5.35
CA TYR A 157 -5.27 -12.28 6.49
C TYR A 157 -3.78 -12.03 6.58
N GLN A 158 -3.42 -10.78 6.83
CA GLN A 158 -2.05 -10.35 7.06
C GLN A 158 -1.99 -9.46 8.30
N PHE A 159 -1.01 -9.74 9.13
CA PHE A 159 -0.61 -8.93 10.26
C PHE A 159 0.85 -8.53 10.11
N ASN A 160 1.18 -7.28 10.42
CA ASN A 160 2.54 -6.79 10.47
C ASN A 160 2.70 -5.83 11.63
N ASN A 161 3.63 -6.12 12.52
CA ASN A 161 4.07 -5.24 13.60
C ASN A 161 5.51 -4.82 13.31
N ASN A 162 5.77 -3.52 13.36
CA ASN A 162 7.09 -2.94 13.24
C ASN A 162 7.35 -2.01 14.42
N ILE A 163 8.48 -2.21 15.09
CA ILE A 163 8.96 -1.35 16.17
C ILE A 163 10.31 -0.81 15.72
N SER A 164 10.39 0.48 15.46
CA SER A 164 11.59 1.14 14.94
C SER A 164 12.05 2.21 15.90
N GLY A 165 13.35 2.29 16.16
CA GLY A 165 13.95 3.51 16.68
C GLY A 165 13.80 4.64 15.64
N ILE A 166 13.74 5.87 16.10
CA ILE A 166 13.82 7.05 15.25
C ILE A 166 15.28 7.45 15.19
N PRO A 167 15.97 7.18 14.06
CA PRO A 167 17.42 7.34 14.00
C PRO A 167 17.83 8.81 14.00
N ALA A 168 18.96 9.08 14.64
CA ALA A 168 19.58 10.40 14.67
C ALA A 168 18.64 11.51 15.17
N HIS A 169 17.68 11.15 16.04
CA HIS A 169 16.79 12.13 16.62
C HIS A 169 17.50 12.92 17.73
N SER A 170 17.44 14.23 17.63
CA SER A 170 17.86 15.17 18.66
C SER A 170 16.83 16.28 18.80
N HIS A 171 16.68 16.81 20.02
CA HIS A 171 15.85 17.99 20.27
C HIS A 171 16.60 19.28 20.02
N ASP A 172 17.90 19.21 19.69
CA ASP A 172 18.70 20.38 19.33
C ASP A 172 18.46 20.74 17.89
N ALA A 173 18.35 22.04 17.59
CA ALA A 173 18.14 22.54 16.25
C ALA A 173 19.32 22.20 15.31
N GLU A 174 20.53 22.10 15.87
CA GLU A 174 21.76 21.75 15.17
C GLU A 174 22.49 20.65 15.95
N PRO A 175 22.08 19.38 15.84
CA PRO A 175 22.70 18.30 16.59
C PRO A 175 24.13 18.03 16.11
N THR A 176 25.03 17.76 17.07
CA THR A 176 26.39 17.32 16.74
C THR A 176 26.41 15.87 16.25
N ILE A 177 27.48 15.49 15.55
CA ILE A 177 27.64 14.10 15.08
C ILE A 177 27.67 13.13 16.26
N GLU A 178 28.25 13.51 17.38
CA GLU A 178 28.33 12.70 18.59
C GLU A 178 26.95 12.44 19.20
N GLN A 179 25.99 13.36 19.06
CA GLN A 179 24.59 13.15 19.50
C GLN A 179 23.81 12.20 18.59
N LEU A 180 24.22 12.10 17.32
CA LEU A 180 23.55 11.30 16.29
C LEU A 180 24.17 9.90 16.13
N THR A 181 25.36 9.67 16.70
CA THR A 181 26.14 8.45 16.53
C THR A 181 26.51 7.81 17.86
N SER A 182 26.96 6.55 17.79
CA SER A 182 27.47 5.79 18.92
C SER A 182 28.72 5.02 18.51
N SER A 183 29.68 4.86 19.40
CA SER A 183 30.84 3.99 19.20
C SER A 183 30.52 2.51 19.40
N SER A 184 29.37 2.17 19.97
CA SER A 184 28.92 0.79 20.18
C SER A 184 27.60 0.50 19.47
N GLN A 185 27.51 -0.69 18.87
CA GLN A 185 26.31 -1.18 18.24
C GLN A 185 25.36 -1.77 19.28
N ASP A 186 24.09 -1.40 19.23
CA ASP A 186 23.05 -1.96 20.07
C ASP A 186 21.88 -2.47 19.24
N ARG A 187 21.07 -3.36 19.80
CA ARG A 187 19.90 -3.99 19.19
C ARG A 187 18.60 -3.66 19.93
N TYR A 188 18.69 -3.26 21.17
CA TYR A 188 17.53 -2.96 21.98
C TYR A 188 16.94 -1.60 21.58
N VAL A 189 15.75 -1.61 20.99
CA VAL A 189 15.07 -0.38 20.55
C VAL A 189 14.75 0.50 21.75
N THR A 190 15.24 1.73 21.73
CA THR A 190 15.03 2.73 22.78
C THR A 190 14.20 3.89 22.23
N ARG A 191 13.71 4.76 23.10
CA ARG A 191 13.04 5.98 22.67
C ARG A 191 14.05 6.99 22.15
N PRO A 192 13.64 7.82 21.17
CA PRO A 192 12.33 7.87 20.54
C PRO A 192 12.06 6.67 19.62
N THR A 193 10.80 6.21 19.58
CA THR A 193 10.41 5.01 18.83
C THR A 193 9.08 5.20 18.12
N GLN A 194 8.94 4.50 16.99
CA GLN A 194 7.71 4.36 16.26
C GLN A 194 7.22 2.91 16.32
N PHE A 195 5.93 2.73 16.62
CA PHE A 195 5.23 1.45 16.58
C PHE A 195 4.19 1.50 15.47
N VAL A 196 4.25 0.54 14.55
CA VAL A 196 3.28 0.41 13.47
C VAL A 196 2.67 -0.98 13.52
N ASN A 197 1.34 -1.04 13.63
CA ASN A 197 0.57 -2.27 13.55
C ASN A 197 -0.35 -2.20 12.34
N ASN A 198 -0.28 -3.21 11.48
CA ASN A 198 -1.13 -3.34 10.30
C ASN A 198 -1.88 -4.66 10.32
N HIS A 199 -3.16 -4.58 10.05
CA HIS A 199 -4.02 -5.72 9.78
C HIS A 199 -4.68 -5.53 8.42
N LEU A 200 -4.71 -6.57 7.62
CA LEU A 200 -5.44 -6.62 6.36
C LEU A 200 -6.17 -7.95 6.24
N LEU A 201 -7.48 -7.89 6.15
CA LEU A 201 -8.35 -9.01 5.83
C LEU A 201 -8.95 -8.78 4.44
N SER A 202 -8.85 -9.76 3.54
CA SER A 202 -9.47 -9.65 2.22
C SER A 202 -10.13 -10.96 1.79
N LEU A 203 -11.25 -10.82 1.09
CA LEU A 203 -11.99 -11.91 0.46
C LEU A 203 -12.17 -11.58 -1.01
N GLN A 204 -11.58 -12.39 -1.86
CA GLN A 204 -11.68 -12.25 -3.31
C GLN A 204 -12.45 -13.42 -3.88
N ASN A 205 -13.47 -13.11 -4.69
CA ASN A 205 -14.29 -14.10 -5.36
C ASN A 205 -14.28 -13.84 -6.87
N THR A 206 -14.04 -14.89 -7.63
CA THR A 206 -14.15 -14.89 -9.09
C THR A 206 -15.17 -15.94 -9.50
N PHE A 207 -16.28 -15.48 -10.06
CA PHE A 207 -17.35 -16.32 -10.57
C PHE A 207 -17.24 -16.42 -12.09
N PHE A 208 -17.25 -17.64 -12.61
CA PHE A 208 -17.31 -17.93 -14.04
C PHE A 208 -18.75 -18.28 -14.40
N ILE A 209 -19.43 -17.38 -15.11
CA ILE A 209 -20.84 -17.46 -15.47
C ILE A 209 -20.94 -17.48 -17.01
N ASN A 210 -21.08 -18.68 -17.57
CA ASN A 210 -20.90 -18.92 -19.00
C ASN A 210 -19.52 -18.38 -19.47
N GLU A 211 -19.51 -17.42 -20.40
CA GLU A 211 -18.30 -16.78 -20.89
C GLU A 211 -17.89 -15.55 -20.05
N ASN A 212 -18.73 -15.10 -19.12
CA ASN A 212 -18.47 -13.91 -18.33
C ASN A 212 -17.69 -14.25 -17.07
N THR A 213 -16.86 -13.31 -16.62
CA THR A 213 -16.16 -13.39 -15.33
C THR A 213 -16.59 -12.22 -14.45
N LEU A 214 -17.26 -12.54 -13.35
CA LEU A 214 -17.61 -11.57 -12.30
C LEU A 214 -16.62 -11.70 -11.15
N LYS A 215 -15.99 -10.59 -10.76
CA LYS A 215 -15.14 -10.52 -9.58
C LYS A 215 -15.80 -9.65 -8.53
N VAL A 216 -15.76 -10.10 -7.27
CA VAL A 216 -16.25 -9.37 -6.09
C VAL A 216 -15.20 -9.48 -5.02
N ASP A 217 -14.54 -8.36 -4.73
CA ASP A 217 -13.44 -8.28 -3.78
C ASP A 217 -13.84 -7.38 -2.62
N LEU A 218 -13.71 -7.90 -1.41
CA LEU A 218 -13.92 -7.20 -0.14
C LEU A 218 -12.59 -7.12 0.59
N ALA A 219 -12.30 -5.98 1.18
CA ALA A 219 -11.14 -5.84 2.06
C ALA A 219 -11.43 -4.91 3.23
N HIS A 220 -10.80 -5.20 4.35
CA HIS A 220 -10.75 -4.32 5.51
C HIS A 220 -9.32 -4.26 6.02
N SER A 221 -8.81 -3.05 6.18
CA SER A 221 -7.49 -2.80 6.76
C SER A 221 -7.58 -1.90 7.97
N ASN A 222 -6.68 -2.11 8.90
CA ASN A 222 -6.46 -1.26 10.05
C ASN A 222 -4.96 -1.00 10.17
N ASN A 223 -4.58 0.27 10.20
CA ASN A 223 -3.21 0.71 10.39
C ASN A 223 -3.15 1.61 11.61
N LYS A 224 -2.46 1.18 12.64
CA LYS A 224 -2.21 1.95 13.86
C LYS A 224 -0.76 2.38 13.90
N LEU A 225 -0.53 3.69 14.06
CA LEU A 225 0.77 4.32 14.23
C LEU A 225 0.83 4.97 15.61
N GLN A 226 1.90 4.68 16.35
CA GLN A 226 2.19 5.33 17.63
C GLN A 226 3.64 5.81 17.62
N GLU A 227 3.87 7.04 18.03
CA GLU A 227 5.21 7.59 18.23
C GLU A 227 5.42 7.98 19.67
N PHE A 228 6.57 7.59 20.18
CA PHE A 228 7.01 7.86 21.55
C PHE A 228 8.30 8.66 21.49
N ASP A 229 8.31 9.84 22.05
CA ASP A 229 9.51 10.62 22.24
C ASP A 229 10.21 10.22 23.57
N LYS A 230 10.25 11.07 24.57
CA LYS A 230 10.90 10.79 25.85
C LYS A 230 10.01 10.02 26.84
N TRP A 231 8.69 10.19 26.71
CA TRP A 231 7.73 9.74 27.70
C TRP A 231 7.24 8.31 27.47
N THR A 232 6.68 7.69 28.48
CA THR A 232 6.07 6.36 28.40
C THR A 232 4.73 6.35 27.68
N ARG A 233 4.07 7.50 27.56
CA ARG A 233 2.85 7.68 26.77
C ARG A 233 3.23 8.07 25.34
N PRO A 234 2.46 7.65 24.32
CA PRO A 234 2.70 8.08 22.98
C PRO A 234 2.43 9.58 22.84
N GLU A 235 3.21 10.23 21.99
CA GLU A 235 2.96 11.60 21.57
C GLU A 235 1.91 11.64 20.46
N TYR A 236 2.03 10.74 19.51
CA TYR A 236 1.03 10.49 18.47
C TYR A 236 0.49 9.07 18.63
N ASP A 237 -0.83 8.92 18.54
CA ASP A 237 -1.52 7.64 18.51
C ASP A 237 -2.70 7.76 17.53
N ILE A 238 -2.46 7.34 16.32
CA ILE A 238 -3.32 7.55 15.16
C ILE A 238 -3.70 6.19 14.56
N GLU A 239 -4.97 6.03 14.20
CA GLU A 239 -5.49 4.83 13.58
C GLU A 239 -6.24 5.16 12.28
N LEU A 240 -5.84 4.51 11.18
CA LEU A 240 -6.54 4.55 9.91
C LEU A 240 -7.20 3.21 9.63
N SER A 241 -8.53 3.17 9.59
CA SER A 241 -9.29 2.02 9.14
C SER A 241 -9.86 2.25 7.74
N SER A 242 -9.82 1.23 6.87
CA SER A 242 -10.36 1.30 5.51
C SER A 242 -11.14 0.03 5.18
N SER A 243 -12.37 0.20 4.70
CA SER A 243 -13.21 -0.89 4.18
C SER A 243 -13.46 -0.65 2.69
N GLN A 244 -13.27 -1.68 1.87
CA GLN A 244 -13.30 -1.58 0.41
C GLN A 244 -14.20 -2.66 -0.19
N LEU A 245 -14.92 -2.30 -1.24
CA LEU A 245 -15.68 -3.20 -2.10
C LEU A 245 -15.34 -2.88 -3.56
N ASN A 246 -14.85 -3.89 -4.29
CA ASN A 246 -14.60 -3.80 -5.72
C ASN A 246 -15.43 -4.85 -6.44
N ILE A 247 -16.18 -4.44 -7.46
CA ILE A 247 -16.97 -5.33 -8.30
C ILE A 247 -16.55 -5.08 -9.75
N SER A 248 -16.23 -6.13 -10.48
CA SER A 248 -15.93 -6.01 -11.90
C SER A 248 -16.50 -7.16 -12.71
N LEU A 249 -17.02 -6.84 -13.88
CA LEU A 249 -17.52 -7.78 -14.89
C LEU A 249 -16.62 -7.71 -16.12
N VAL A 250 -16.09 -8.85 -16.51
CA VAL A 250 -15.39 -9.04 -17.78
C VAL A 250 -16.29 -9.84 -18.69
N LYS A 251 -16.64 -9.26 -19.83
CA LYS A 251 -17.50 -9.89 -20.85
C LYS A 251 -16.75 -9.96 -22.17
N PRO A 252 -16.26 -11.13 -22.59
CA PRO A 252 -15.82 -11.35 -23.95
C PRO A 252 -17.05 -11.45 -24.85
N PHE A 253 -17.08 -10.73 -25.95
CA PHE A 253 -18.13 -10.87 -26.99
C PHE A 253 -17.68 -11.84 -28.07
N ASN A 254 -16.39 -11.87 -28.34
CA ASN A 254 -15.69 -12.81 -29.19
C ASN A 254 -14.19 -12.81 -28.86
N GLU A 255 -13.38 -13.50 -29.64
CA GLU A 255 -11.92 -13.56 -29.42
C GLU A 255 -11.23 -12.20 -29.56
N SER A 256 -11.82 -11.28 -30.33
CA SER A 256 -11.24 -9.96 -30.62
C SER A 256 -11.76 -8.84 -29.71
N PHE A 257 -12.96 -8.97 -29.13
CA PHE A 257 -13.61 -7.89 -28.41
C PHE A 257 -13.96 -8.29 -26.99
N LYS A 258 -13.40 -7.58 -26.02
CA LYS A 258 -13.61 -7.78 -24.61
C LYS A 258 -14.00 -6.46 -23.92
N TRP A 259 -15.08 -6.49 -23.18
CA TRP A 259 -15.54 -5.39 -22.36
C TRP A 259 -15.33 -5.69 -20.88
N THR A 260 -14.72 -4.72 -20.16
CA THR A 260 -14.54 -4.79 -18.71
C THR A 260 -15.18 -3.57 -18.08
N THR A 261 -16.10 -3.76 -17.16
CA THR A 261 -16.71 -2.66 -16.40
C THR A 261 -16.71 -2.99 -14.94
N GLY A 262 -16.73 -1.97 -14.07
CA GLY A 262 -16.74 -2.20 -12.64
C GLY A 262 -16.95 -0.96 -11.81
N SER A 263 -17.16 -1.19 -10.52
CA SER A 263 -17.25 -0.16 -9.49
C SER A 263 -16.27 -0.45 -8.35
N GLN A 264 -15.79 0.61 -7.73
CA GLN A 264 -14.94 0.58 -6.55
C GLN A 264 -15.52 1.52 -5.51
N SER A 265 -15.60 1.07 -4.27
CA SER A 265 -16.05 1.89 -3.16
C SER A 265 -15.13 1.67 -1.97
N ALA A 266 -14.86 2.74 -1.24
CA ALA A 266 -14.12 2.67 0.02
C ALA A 266 -14.68 3.64 1.05
N VAL A 267 -14.60 3.23 2.30
CA VAL A 267 -14.84 4.11 3.46
C VAL A 267 -13.61 4.04 4.33
N GLN A 268 -13.01 5.21 4.59
CA GLN A 268 -11.85 5.33 5.45
C GLN A 268 -12.20 6.20 6.65
N ARG A 269 -11.58 5.90 7.79
CA ARG A 269 -11.67 6.70 9.01
C ARG A 269 -10.29 6.85 9.60
N ASN A 270 -9.88 8.09 9.80
CA ASN A 270 -8.72 8.46 10.60
C ASN A 270 -9.19 8.89 11.98
N THR A 271 -8.63 8.31 13.02
CA THR A 271 -8.98 8.61 14.40
C THR A 271 -7.73 8.76 15.24
N ASN A 272 -7.72 9.77 16.10
CA ASN A 272 -6.64 10.05 17.04
C ASN A 272 -7.03 9.63 18.45
N ASN A 273 -6.08 9.21 19.24
CA ASN A 273 -6.30 9.12 20.68
C ASN A 273 -6.44 10.54 21.25
N PRO A 274 -7.55 10.87 21.93
CA PRO A 274 -7.82 12.23 22.37
C PRO A 274 -6.85 12.78 23.43
N THR A 275 -5.99 11.92 24.00
CA THR A 275 -4.99 12.31 25.00
C THR A 275 -3.60 12.58 24.41
N THR A 276 -3.46 12.48 23.10
CA THR A 276 -2.20 12.69 22.37
C THR A 276 -2.24 13.94 21.51
N SER A 277 -1.08 14.37 21.02
CA SER A 277 -1.00 15.44 20.04
C SER A 277 -1.66 15.03 18.73
N GLN A 278 -2.32 15.95 18.06
CA GLN A 278 -2.99 15.73 16.78
C GLN A 278 -2.37 16.64 15.73
N ILE A 279 -1.73 16.07 14.72
CA ILE A 279 -1.26 16.81 13.54
C ILE A 279 -2.36 16.81 12.49
N ILE A 280 -3.04 15.68 12.34
CA ILE A 280 -4.10 15.45 11.38
C ILE A 280 -5.39 15.19 12.18
N PRO A 281 -6.48 15.89 11.90
CA PRO A 281 -7.73 15.70 12.63
C PRO A 281 -8.41 14.37 12.32
N ASP A 282 -9.37 14.00 13.14
CA ASP A 282 -10.27 12.90 12.86
C ASP A 282 -11.06 13.20 11.58
N ALA A 283 -11.02 12.28 10.64
CA ALA A 283 -11.64 12.45 9.33
C ALA A 283 -12.30 11.16 8.83
N LYS A 284 -13.37 11.32 8.07
CA LYS A 284 -14.01 10.26 7.31
C LYS A 284 -13.91 10.58 5.82
N ILE A 285 -13.51 9.58 5.04
CA ILE A 285 -13.44 9.66 3.58
C ILE A 285 -14.36 8.62 3.00
N ILE A 286 -15.11 8.98 1.97
CA ILE A 286 -15.93 8.08 1.17
C ILE A 286 -15.47 8.22 -0.27
N ASP A 287 -15.03 7.11 -0.85
CA ASP A 287 -14.65 7.01 -2.25
C ASP A 287 -15.66 6.17 -3.03
N PHE A 288 -15.97 6.60 -4.22
CA PHE A 288 -16.74 5.83 -5.19
C PHE A 288 -16.20 6.06 -6.60
N GLY A 289 -16.00 4.97 -7.35
CA GLY A 289 -15.52 5.01 -8.72
C GLY A 289 -16.29 4.05 -9.62
N LEU A 290 -16.57 4.49 -10.85
CA LEU A 290 -17.13 3.66 -11.92
C LEU A 290 -16.16 3.69 -13.10
N TYR A 291 -15.90 2.55 -13.71
CA TYR A 291 -15.03 2.47 -14.88
C TYR A 291 -15.56 1.50 -15.93
N SER A 292 -15.17 1.74 -17.18
CA SER A 292 -15.46 0.89 -18.32
C SER A 292 -14.28 0.91 -19.27
N ASN A 293 -13.81 -0.27 -19.67
CA ASN A 293 -12.72 -0.46 -20.63
C ASN A 293 -13.16 -1.39 -21.75
N ILE A 294 -12.71 -1.11 -22.95
CA ILE A 294 -12.86 -1.94 -24.13
C ILE A 294 -11.47 -2.31 -24.64
N ASP A 295 -11.22 -3.59 -24.75
CA ASP A 295 -10.05 -4.14 -25.44
C ASP A 295 -10.55 -4.70 -26.80
N TYR A 296 -9.92 -4.28 -27.89
CA TYR A 296 -10.23 -4.73 -29.25
C TYR A 296 -8.97 -5.12 -29.99
N ASP A 297 -8.87 -6.40 -30.33
CA ASP A 297 -7.76 -6.97 -31.06
C ASP A 297 -8.21 -7.35 -32.48
N VAL A 298 -7.53 -6.87 -33.50
CA VAL A 298 -7.76 -7.20 -34.88
C VAL A 298 -6.45 -7.36 -35.65
N ASN A 299 -6.21 -8.54 -36.19
CA ASN A 299 -4.94 -8.93 -36.81
C ASN A 299 -3.77 -8.64 -35.85
N ASP A 300 -2.81 -7.77 -36.26
CA ASP A 300 -1.63 -7.37 -35.46
C ASP A 300 -1.87 -6.09 -34.66
N TRP A 301 -3.10 -5.55 -34.63
CA TRP A 301 -3.44 -4.35 -33.89
C TRP A 301 -4.19 -4.68 -32.62
N SER A 302 -3.85 -3.96 -31.55
CA SER A 302 -4.60 -3.96 -30.30
C SER A 302 -4.98 -2.52 -29.92
N PHE A 303 -6.24 -2.33 -29.57
CA PHE A 303 -6.81 -1.05 -29.16
C PHE A 303 -7.35 -1.19 -27.73
N LEU A 304 -7.12 -0.16 -26.92
CA LEU A 304 -7.70 -0.02 -25.59
C LEU A 304 -8.38 1.34 -25.48
N PHE A 305 -9.63 1.33 -25.06
CA PHE A 305 -10.41 2.53 -24.73
C PHE A 305 -10.91 2.41 -23.32
N GLY A 306 -10.72 3.44 -22.51
CA GLY A 306 -11.15 3.44 -21.11
C GLY A 306 -11.73 4.79 -20.70
N ALA A 307 -12.75 4.74 -19.85
CA ALA A 307 -13.32 5.89 -19.18
C ALA A 307 -13.59 5.55 -17.72
N ARG A 308 -13.43 6.55 -16.84
CA ARG A 308 -13.65 6.42 -15.40
C ARG A 308 -14.19 7.72 -14.81
N TYR A 309 -15.15 7.57 -13.91
CA TYR A 309 -15.64 8.63 -13.03
C TYR A 309 -15.32 8.29 -11.59
N ASP A 310 -14.86 9.25 -10.82
CA ASP A 310 -14.57 9.12 -9.39
C ASP A 310 -15.21 10.27 -8.61
N TYR A 311 -15.69 9.91 -7.44
CA TYR A 311 -16.16 10.79 -6.37
C TYR A 311 -15.40 10.53 -5.09
N ARG A 312 -14.96 11.58 -4.39
CA ARG A 312 -14.42 11.54 -3.02
C ARG A 312 -15.07 12.61 -2.16
N GLY A 313 -15.71 12.18 -1.08
CA GLY A 313 -16.18 13.05 0.00
C GLY A 313 -15.25 12.98 1.21
N ILE A 314 -14.87 14.12 1.78
CA ILE A 314 -14.06 14.24 3.00
C ILE A 314 -14.86 15.03 4.03
N ASN A 315 -15.00 14.48 5.22
CA ASN A 315 -15.72 15.10 6.34
C ASN A 315 -14.90 14.97 7.62
N THR A 316 -14.81 16.08 8.39
CA THR A 316 -14.21 16.08 9.73
C THR A 316 -15.23 16.55 10.75
N ILE A 317 -15.29 15.87 11.89
CA ILE A 317 -16.22 16.23 12.96
C ILE A 317 -15.71 17.43 13.74
N SER A 318 -14.43 17.44 14.08
CA SER A 318 -13.81 18.43 14.99
C SER A 318 -13.66 19.82 14.36
N LEU A 319 -13.44 19.92 13.05
CA LEU A 319 -13.16 21.17 12.35
C LEU A 319 -14.34 21.67 11.52
N SER A 320 -15.48 20.98 11.52
CA SER A 320 -16.65 21.29 10.67
C SER A 320 -16.29 21.49 9.19
N TYR A 321 -15.30 20.72 8.72
CA TYR A 321 -14.85 20.74 7.31
C TYR A 321 -15.56 19.64 6.54
N GLU A 322 -16.15 20.02 5.40
CA GLU A 322 -16.75 19.09 4.44
C GLU A 322 -16.39 19.54 3.03
N ASN A 323 -15.92 18.63 2.20
CA ASN A 323 -15.59 18.90 0.81
C ASN A 323 -15.79 17.68 -0.07
N GLU A 324 -16.12 17.91 -1.33
CA GLU A 324 -16.37 16.88 -2.34
C GLU A 324 -15.52 17.11 -3.58
N PHE A 325 -14.95 16.06 -4.08
CA PHE A 325 -14.13 16.06 -5.30
C PHE A 325 -14.71 15.08 -6.32
N ASN A 326 -14.85 15.56 -7.58
CA ASN A 326 -15.33 14.76 -8.68
C ASN A 326 -14.33 14.83 -9.83
N ALA A 327 -14.08 13.73 -10.50
CA ALA A 327 -13.18 13.70 -11.63
C ALA A 327 -13.59 12.68 -12.70
N LEU A 328 -13.34 13.06 -13.95
CA LEU A 328 -13.42 12.16 -15.11
C LEU A 328 -12.00 11.91 -15.62
N SER A 329 -11.71 10.67 -15.92
CA SER A 329 -10.46 10.21 -16.50
C SER A 329 -10.72 9.37 -17.75
N GLY A 330 -9.80 9.42 -18.70
CA GLY A 330 -9.88 8.65 -19.94
C GLY A 330 -8.53 8.04 -20.31
N ALA A 331 -8.59 6.97 -21.06
CA ALA A 331 -7.41 6.30 -21.57
C ALA A 331 -7.64 5.78 -22.99
N LEU A 332 -6.64 6.01 -23.84
CA LEU A 332 -6.60 5.52 -25.22
C LEU A 332 -5.25 4.84 -25.42
N GLY A 333 -5.25 3.65 -25.96
CA GLY A 333 -4.03 2.93 -26.28
C GLY A 333 -4.17 2.19 -27.59
N PHE A 334 -3.12 2.15 -28.37
CA PHE A 334 -3.02 1.23 -29.48
C PHE A 334 -1.63 0.64 -29.56
N SER A 335 -1.54 -0.60 -29.99
CA SER A 335 -0.27 -1.25 -30.31
C SER A 335 -0.38 -1.99 -31.60
N LYS A 336 0.76 -2.10 -32.30
CA LYS A 336 0.91 -2.90 -33.51
C LYS A 336 2.13 -3.80 -33.41
N ARG A 337 1.94 -5.07 -33.66
CA ARG A 337 3.03 -6.03 -33.81
C ARG A 337 3.51 -6.05 -35.27
N LEU A 338 4.79 -5.79 -35.48
CA LEU A 338 5.45 -5.78 -36.78
C LEU A 338 6.64 -6.77 -36.74
N ARG A 339 6.41 -8.03 -37.04
CA ARG A 339 7.44 -9.08 -36.91
C ARG A 339 8.10 -9.05 -35.53
N ASP A 340 9.36 -8.61 -35.46
CA ASP A 340 10.16 -8.54 -34.22
C ASP A 340 10.00 -7.21 -33.46
N HIS A 341 9.17 -6.28 -33.97
CA HIS A 341 8.93 -4.97 -33.38
C HIS A 341 7.53 -4.87 -32.82
N ASN A 342 7.37 -4.16 -31.71
CA ASN A 342 6.09 -3.81 -31.13
C ASN A 342 6.03 -2.30 -30.91
N ILE A 343 5.20 -1.60 -31.67
CA ILE A 343 4.97 -0.17 -31.57
C ILE A 343 3.77 0.04 -30.66
N LYS A 344 3.93 0.86 -29.62
CA LYS A 344 2.84 1.23 -28.68
C LYS A 344 2.74 2.74 -28.60
N LEU A 345 1.52 3.25 -28.74
CA LEU A 345 1.18 4.63 -28.43
C LEU A 345 0.01 4.63 -27.47
N SER A 346 0.09 5.48 -26.45
CA SER A 346 -0.97 5.60 -25.47
C SER A 346 -1.12 7.04 -24.98
N TYR A 347 -2.35 7.40 -24.69
CA TYR A 347 -2.70 8.63 -23.99
C TYR A 347 -3.59 8.28 -22.81
N SER A 348 -3.30 8.82 -21.66
CA SER A 348 -4.14 8.66 -20.47
C SER A 348 -4.14 9.92 -19.61
N SER A 349 -5.30 10.24 -19.05
CA SER A 349 -5.44 11.22 -18.00
C SER A 349 -5.53 10.51 -16.64
N ALA A 350 -4.87 11.06 -15.65
CA ALA A 350 -4.96 10.65 -14.26
C ALA A 350 -5.19 11.88 -13.38
N PHE A 351 -5.73 11.68 -12.21
CA PHE A 351 -5.92 12.75 -11.24
C PHE A 351 -5.62 12.23 -9.83
N ARG A 352 -5.38 13.16 -8.94
CA ARG A 352 -5.26 12.94 -7.50
C ARG A 352 -6.09 13.97 -6.77
N THR A 353 -6.85 13.53 -5.80
CA THR A 353 -7.48 14.44 -4.85
C THR A 353 -6.50 14.80 -3.75
N PRO A 354 -6.54 16.02 -3.18
CA PRO A 354 -5.75 16.33 -2.01
C PRO A 354 -6.03 15.33 -0.89
N HIS A 355 -4.96 14.92 -0.21
CA HIS A 355 -5.09 14.05 0.96
C HIS A 355 -5.56 14.89 2.15
N PHE A 356 -6.30 14.30 3.09
CA PHE A 356 -6.81 15.02 4.25
C PHE A 356 -5.70 15.62 5.12
N SER A 357 -4.48 15.05 5.11
CA SER A 357 -3.32 15.67 5.75
C SER A 357 -2.88 16.96 5.04
N GLU A 358 -2.90 17.00 3.70
CA GLU A 358 -2.55 18.19 2.94
C GLU A 358 -3.58 19.32 3.14
N LEU A 359 -4.83 18.95 3.38
CA LEU A 359 -5.91 19.90 3.61
C LEU A 359 -5.99 20.42 5.05
N LEU A 360 -5.68 19.58 6.03
CA LEU A 360 -6.16 19.76 7.41
C LEU A 360 -5.08 19.59 8.48
N SER A 361 -3.82 19.32 8.11
CA SER A 361 -2.74 19.27 9.12
C SER A 361 -2.61 20.61 9.83
N ASP A 362 -2.46 20.58 11.14
CA ASP A 362 -2.17 21.77 11.96
C ASP A 362 -1.47 21.33 13.25
N GLY A 363 -0.14 21.13 13.16
CA GLY A 363 0.61 20.68 14.32
C GLY A 363 2.10 20.52 14.09
N GLY A 364 2.83 20.50 15.21
CA GLY A 364 4.26 20.24 15.23
C GLY A 364 4.57 18.75 15.16
N HIS A 365 5.37 18.32 14.21
CA HIS A 365 5.90 16.97 14.13
C HIS A 365 7.29 16.95 14.77
N LEU A 366 7.35 16.58 16.05
CA LEU A 366 8.56 16.72 16.87
C LEU A 366 9.71 15.85 16.35
N ALA A 367 9.42 14.65 15.85
CA ALA A 367 10.44 13.76 15.31
C ALA A 367 11.20 14.36 14.11
N THR A 368 10.62 15.34 13.41
CA THR A 368 11.23 16.01 12.25
C THR A 368 11.51 17.50 12.47
N ILE A 369 11.16 18.03 13.64
CA ILE A 369 11.27 19.47 13.98
C ILE A 369 10.57 20.32 12.91
N ARG A 370 9.37 19.90 12.49
CA ARG A 370 8.56 20.59 11.48
C ARG A 370 7.20 20.95 12.06
N TYR A 371 6.67 22.06 11.58
CA TYR A 371 5.26 22.39 11.75
C TYR A 371 4.55 22.12 10.42
N GLU A 372 3.54 21.26 10.46
CA GLU A 372 2.75 20.90 9.28
C GLU A 372 1.45 21.71 9.29
N LEU A 373 1.26 22.51 8.25
CA LEU A 373 0.06 23.31 8.04
C LEU A 373 -0.59 22.93 6.72
N GLY A 374 -1.84 22.49 6.78
CA GLY A 374 -2.66 22.17 5.63
C GLY A 374 -3.24 23.40 4.94
N ASP A 375 -3.69 23.21 3.71
CA ASP A 375 -4.39 24.23 2.91
C ASP A 375 -5.72 23.68 2.42
N THR A 376 -6.81 24.18 3.00
CA THR A 376 -8.18 23.76 2.66
C THR A 376 -8.63 24.20 1.27
N THR A 377 -7.88 25.06 0.59
CA THR A 377 -8.19 25.58 -0.75
C THR A 377 -7.62 24.73 -1.89
N LEU A 378 -6.86 23.68 -1.56
CA LEU A 378 -6.26 22.78 -2.55
C LEU A 378 -7.32 22.12 -3.44
N LYS A 379 -6.98 21.99 -4.72
CA LYS A 379 -7.81 21.41 -5.75
C LYS A 379 -7.24 20.08 -6.25
N ILE A 380 -8.03 19.41 -7.08
CA ILE A 380 -7.59 18.18 -7.76
C ILE A 380 -6.33 18.45 -8.60
N GLU A 381 -5.30 17.64 -8.37
CA GLU A 381 -4.11 17.56 -9.22
C GLU A 381 -4.42 16.68 -10.43
N LYS A 382 -4.14 17.17 -11.65
CA LYS A 382 -4.38 16.43 -12.90
C LYS A 382 -3.05 16.22 -13.63
N GLY A 383 -2.92 15.01 -14.19
CA GLY A 383 -1.77 14.65 -15.02
C GLY A 383 -2.25 14.00 -16.32
N THR A 384 -1.47 14.21 -17.39
CA THR A 384 -1.63 13.52 -18.67
C THR A 384 -0.31 12.85 -19.05
N GLN A 385 -0.40 11.70 -19.64
CA GLN A 385 0.75 10.91 -20.05
C GLN A 385 0.59 10.42 -21.47
#